data_10319b9f6d368fd315f5ed608758f812
#
_entry.id   10319b9f6d368fd315f5ed608758f812
#
_cell.length_a   1.000
_cell.length_b   1.000
_cell.length_c   1.000
_cell.angle_alpha   90.00
_cell.angle_beta   90.00
_cell.angle_gamma   90.00
#
_symmetry.space_group_name_H-M   'P 1'
#
loop_
_entity.id
_entity.type
_entity.pdbx_description
1 polymer ?
#
loop_
_entity_poly.entity_id
_entity_poly.type
_entity_poly.pdbx_seq_one_letter_code
_entity_poly.pdbx_strand_id
1 'polypeptide(L)'
;MRLRVRDAAQLLDVSEKTVYRWISQNSLPVHRVNDQYRFNRAELLEWASSQRIAVSPKMLEEPEDAFIPSLAEAMRAGGIHYRVDGADKPSALRHVVEVLPLPEGVDRDFLLQVLLARESVGSTAIGNGIAIPHVRNPITLHVDKPMVALTFLANGIDFQAMDGKPVNTLFTIISPTIKAHLNLLSKLAY
;
A
#
# COMPACT_ATOMS: atom_id res chain seq x y z
N MET A 1 -9.22 -2.31 4.73
CA MET A 1 -10.54 -2.50 5.41
C MET A 1 -10.99 -3.93 5.22
N ARG A 2 -11.27 -4.64 6.32
CA ARG A 2 -11.70 -6.04 6.27
C ARG A 2 -13.21 -6.09 6.12
N LEU A 3 -13.68 -6.51 4.95
CA LEU A 3 -15.10 -6.63 4.62
C LEU A 3 -15.76 -7.80 5.38
N ARG A 4 -17.03 -7.63 5.75
CA ARG A 4 -17.88 -8.69 6.29
C ARG A 4 -18.58 -9.46 5.15
N VAL A 5 -19.25 -10.55 5.47
CA VAL A 5 -20.03 -11.35 4.48
C VAL A 5 -21.03 -10.48 3.72
N ARG A 6 -21.75 -9.61 4.42
CA ARG A 6 -22.72 -8.69 3.81
C ARG A 6 -22.07 -7.73 2.80
N ASP A 7 -20.91 -7.18 3.14
CA ASP A 7 -20.17 -6.25 2.28
C ASP A 7 -19.66 -6.97 1.03
N ALA A 8 -19.14 -8.20 1.20
CA ALA A 8 -18.71 -9.06 0.09
C ALA A 8 -19.88 -9.41 -0.84
N ALA A 9 -21.05 -9.74 -0.28
CA ALA A 9 -22.25 -10.04 -1.05
C ALA A 9 -22.70 -8.83 -1.90
N GLN A 10 -22.69 -7.64 -1.31
CA GLN A 10 -23.02 -6.38 -2.03
C GLN A 10 -22.02 -6.07 -3.14
N LEU A 11 -20.72 -6.25 -2.88
CA LEU A 11 -19.68 -5.99 -3.87
C LEU A 11 -19.72 -6.94 -5.05
N LEU A 12 -20.04 -8.20 -4.80
CA LEU A 12 -20.14 -9.26 -5.84
C LEU A 12 -21.53 -9.32 -6.47
N ASP A 13 -22.46 -8.45 -6.06
CA ASP A 13 -23.85 -8.42 -6.51
C ASP A 13 -24.57 -9.77 -6.38
N VAL A 14 -24.38 -10.42 -5.22
CA VAL A 14 -24.98 -11.72 -4.90
C VAL A 14 -25.60 -11.73 -3.50
N SER A 15 -26.37 -12.79 -3.19
CA SER A 15 -26.90 -12.97 -1.84
C SER A 15 -25.82 -13.42 -0.86
N GLU A 16 -25.96 -13.09 0.43
CA GLU A 16 -25.08 -13.61 1.50
C GLU A 16 -25.06 -15.16 1.50
N LYS A 17 -26.19 -15.81 1.18
CA LYS A 17 -26.29 -17.27 1.04
C LYS A 17 -25.33 -17.79 -0.04
N THR A 18 -25.18 -17.06 -1.13
CA THR A 18 -24.23 -17.40 -2.19
C THR A 18 -22.79 -17.30 -1.71
N VAL A 19 -22.47 -16.23 -0.96
CA VAL A 19 -21.13 -16.06 -0.37
C VAL A 19 -20.82 -17.21 0.59
N TYR A 20 -21.75 -17.57 1.49
CA TYR A 20 -21.55 -18.73 2.39
C TYR A 20 -21.37 -20.04 1.65
N ARG A 21 -22.09 -20.26 0.54
CA ARG A 21 -21.90 -21.44 -0.32
C ARG A 21 -20.48 -21.47 -0.90
N TRP A 22 -19.98 -20.35 -1.41
CA TRP A 22 -18.62 -20.27 -1.96
C TRP A 22 -17.54 -20.47 -0.89
N ILE A 23 -17.76 -19.98 0.32
CA ILE A 23 -16.88 -20.25 1.47
C ILE A 23 -16.85 -21.75 1.77
N SER A 24 -18.02 -22.42 1.83
CA SER A 24 -18.09 -23.87 2.11
C SER A 24 -17.46 -24.72 1.02
N GLN A 25 -17.42 -24.23 -0.22
CA GLN A 25 -16.77 -24.88 -1.36
C GLN A 25 -15.28 -24.55 -1.47
N ASN A 26 -14.74 -23.75 -0.52
CA ASN A 26 -13.35 -23.29 -0.52
C ASN A 26 -12.95 -22.57 -1.83
N SER A 27 -13.90 -21.95 -2.52
CA SER A 27 -13.71 -21.30 -3.81
C SER A 27 -13.51 -19.78 -3.71
N LEU A 28 -13.82 -19.17 -2.55
CA LEU A 28 -13.74 -17.73 -2.32
C LEU A 28 -12.60 -17.41 -1.34
N PRO A 29 -11.69 -16.47 -1.63
CA PRO A 29 -10.66 -16.05 -0.69
C PRO A 29 -11.30 -15.43 0.56
N VAL A 30 -11.08 -16.05 1.72
CA VAL A 30 -11.69 -15.65 2.99
C VAL A 30 -10.71 -15.85 4.14
N HIS A 31 -10.68 -14.89 5.06
CA HIS A 31 -9.93 -14.95 6.31
C HIS A 31 -10.90 -15.16 7.49
N ARG A 32 -10.46 -15.90 8.50
CA ARG A 32 -11.22 -16.09 9.72
C ARG A 32 -10.56 -15.32 10.87
N VAL A 33 -11.27 -14.34 11.42
CA VAL A 33 -10.78 -13.49 12.51
C VAL A 33 -11.83 -13.48 13.61
N ASN A 34 -11.45 -13.94 14.82
CA ASN A 34 -12.37 -14.06 15.97
C ASN A 34 -13.69 -14.77 15.60
N ASP A 35 -13.58 -15.94 14.98
CA ASP A 35 -14.71 -16.75 14.48
C ASP A 35 -15.65 -16.08 13.47
N GLN A 36 -15.24 -14.95 12.90
CA GLN A 36 -15.99 -14.25 11.87
C GLN A 36 -15.24 -14.27 10.54
N TYR A 37 -15.98 -14.46 9.45
CA TYR A 37 -15.44 -14.36 8.11
C TYR A 37 -15.12 -12.90 7.79
N ARG A 38 -13.94 -12.68 7.22
CA ARG A 38 -13.45 -11.39 6.75
C ARG A 38 -12.84 -11.55 5.36
N PHE A 39 -13.03 -10.55 4.52
CA PHE A 39 -12.54 -10.54 3.15
C PHE A 39 -11.66 -9.32 2.92
N ASN A 40 -10.65 -9.52 2.10
CA ASN A 40 -9.88 -8.44 1.54
C ASN A 40 -10.52 -8.01 0.21
N ARG A 41 -10.69 -6.71 0.02
CA ARG A 41 -11.32 -6.16 -1.18
C ARG A 41 -10.54 -6.48 -2.46
N ALA A 42 -9.20 -6.37 -2.40
CA ALA A 42 -8.36 -6.64 -3.56
C ALA A 42 -8.40 -8.13 -3.96
N GLU A 43 -8.32 -9.04 -2.98
CA GLU A 43 -8.45 -10.47 -3.20
C GLU A 43 -9.81 -10.85 -3.81
N LEU A 44 -10.90 -10.22 -3.33
CA LEU A 44 -12.23 -10.42 -3.91
C LEU A 44 -12.31 -9.96 -5.35
N LEU A 45 -11.70 -8.81 -5.67
CA LEU A 45 -11.70 -8.27 -7.03
C LEU A 45 -10.91 -9.16 -7.99
N GLU A 46 -9.72 -9.60 -7.57
CA GLU A 46 -8.89 -10.52 -8.34
C GLU A 46 -9.60 -11.85 -8.58
N TRP A 47 -10.18 -12.43 -7.53
CA TRP A 47 -10.96 -13.65 -7.61
C TRP A 47 -12.18 -13.49 -8.54
N ALA A 48 -12.97 -12.43 -8.38
CA ALA A 48 -14.13 -12.18 -9.23
C ALA A 48 -13.73 -12.03 -10.70
N SER A 49 -12.62 -11.36 -10.97
CA SER A 49 -12.06 -11.22 -12.32
C SER A 49 -11.65 -12.59 -12.89
N SER A 50 -10.98 -13.43 -12.09
CA SER A 50 -10.57 -14.78 -12.51
C SER A 50 -11.76 -15.70 -12.79
N GLN A 51 -12.86 -15.54 -12.04
CA GLN A 51 -14.10 -16.31 -12.19
C GLN A 51 -15.07 -15.70 -13.21
N ARG A 52 -14.71 -14.56 -13.84
CA ARG A 52 -15.58 -13.81 -14.76
C ARG A 52 -16.93 -13.42 -14.15
N ILE A 53 -16.94 -13.16 -12.84
CA ILE A 53 -18.12 -12.69 -12.12
C ILE A 53 -18.23 -11.19 -12.30
N ALA A 54 -19.42 -10.72 -12.69
CA ALA A 54 -19.71 -9.29 -12.74
C ALA A 54 -19.62 -8.71 -11.34
N VAL A 55 -18.85 -7.63 -11.19
CA VAL A 55 -18.71 -6.92 -9.92
C VAL A 55 -19.52 -5.64 -9.95
N SER A 56 -20.12 -5.30 -8.81
CA SER A 56 -20.81 -4.02 -8.67
C SER A 56 -19.82 -2.87 -8.93
N PRO A 57 -20.23 -1.79 -9.64
CA PRO A 57 -19.43 -0.59 -9.75
C PRO A 57 -18.91 -0.07 -8.40
N LYS A 58 -19.66 -0.26 -7.32
CA LYS A 58 -19.23 0.03 -5.94
C LYS A 58 -17.98 -0.71 -5.50
N MET A 59 -17.64 -1.82 -6.14
CA MET A 59 -16.37 -2.51 -5.89
C MET A 59 -15.17 -1.74 -6.46
N LEU A 60 -15.38 -0.93 -7.47
CA LEU A 60 -14.35 -0.08 -8.07
C LEU A 60 -14.25 1.28 -7.38
N GLU A 61 -15.28 1.67 -6.62
CA GLU A 61 -15.30 2.90 -5.83
C GLU A 61 -14.55 2.69 -4.50
N GLU A 62 -13.71 3.65 -4.14
CA GLU A 62 -13.14 3.68 -2.79
C GLU A 62 -14.26 4.00 -1.78
N PRO A 63 -14.23 3.42 -0.57
CA PRO A 63 -15.18 3.76 0.47
C PRO A 63 -15.20 5.28 0.70
N GLU A 64 -16.39 5.89 0.70
CA GLU A 64 -16.53 7.32 1.03
C GLU A 64 -15.94 7.66 2.40
N ASP A 65 -16.01 6.71 3.34
CA ASP A 65 -15.45 6.78 4.70
C ASP A 65 -13.98 6.30 4.77
N ALA A 66 -13.26 6.26 3.64
CA ALA A 66 -11.84 5.89 3.68
C ALA A 66 -11.09 6.84 4.64
N PHE A 67 -10.50 6.27 5.68
CA PHE A 67 -9.75 7.03 6.68
C PHE A 67 -8.60 7.79 6.00
N ILE A 68 -8.67 9.11 6.03
CA ILE A 68 -7.62 10.01 5.55
C ILE A 68 -6.87 10.53 6.76
N PRO A 69 -5.66 10.02 7.03
CA PRO A 69 -4.90 10.47 8.18
C PRO A 69 -4.37 11.89 7.97
N SER A 70 -4.12 12.57 9.08
CA SER A 70 -3.18 13.68 9.04
C SER A 70 -1.78 13.17 8.71
N LEU A 71 -0.91 14.04 8.19
CA LEU A 71 0.48 13.67 7.93
C LEU A 71 1.18 13.17 9.21
N ALA A 72 0.91 13.83 10.34
CA ALA A 72 1.47 13.46 11.64
C ALA A 72 1.04 12.05 12.10
N GLU A 73 -0.21 11.66 11.88
CA GLU A 73 -0.69 10.30 12.19
C GLU A 73 -0.03 9.26 11.28
N ALA A 74 0.07 9.55 9.99
CA ALA A 74 0.74 8.66 9.04
C ALA A 74 2.24 8.49 9.36
N MET A 75 2.93 9.57 9.76
CA MET A 75 4.34 9.52 10.17
C MET A 75 4.53 8.76 11.49
N ARG A 76 3.63 8.91 12.47
CA ARG A 76 3.67 8.07 13.68
C ARG A 76 3.49 6.59 13.37
N ALA A 77 2.66 6.26 12.39
CA ALA A 77 2.43 4.89 11.97
C ALA A 77 3.63 4.30 11.21
N GLY A 78 4.33 5.08 10.38
CA GLY A 78 5.51 4.65 9.61
C GLY A 78 6.83 4.74 10.35
N GLY A 79 6.90 5.61 11.37
CA GLY A 79 8.10 5.81 12.18
C GLY A 79 9.17 6.67 11.52
N ILE A 80 10.26 6.89 12.30
CA ILE A 80 11.46 7.60 11.85
C ILE A 80 12.65 6.66 12.00
N HIS A 81 13.38 6.47 10.92
CA HIS A 81 14.50 5.52 10.82
C HIS A 81 15.78 6.29 10.50
N TYR A 82 16.82 6.05 11.28
CA TYR A 82 18.10 6.75 11.16
C TYR A 82 19.20 5.81 10.68
N ARG A 83 20.15 6.36 9.90
CA ARG A 83 21.34 5.66 9.44
C ARG A 83 21.02 4.36 8.69
N VAL A 84 19.99 4.42 7.83
CA VAL A 84 19.65 3.27 6.98
C VAL A 84 20.69 3.19 5.87
N ASP A 85 21.28 2.02 5.71
CA ASP A 85 22.33 1.78 4.72
C ASP A 85 21.76 1.70 3.30
N GLY A 86 22.61 1.99 2.32
CA GLY A 86 22.31 1.86 0.90
C GLY A 86 23.42 2.48 0.08
N ALA A 87 24.05 1.69 -0.80
CA ALA A 87 25.07 2.17 -1.73
C ALA A 87 24.43 2.77 -3.00
N ASP A 88 23.23 2.34 -3.32
CA ASP A 88 22.46 2.76 -4.48
C ASP A 88 20.95 2.75 -4.17
N LYS A 89 20.14 3.21 -5.12
CA LYS A 89 18.69 3.27 -4.99
C LYS A 89 18.04 1.90 -4.67
N PRO A 90 18.36 0.79 -5.36
CA PRO A 90 17.80 -0.52 -5.05
C PRO A 90 18.14 -1.02 -3.64
N SER A 91 19.39 -0.89 -3.21
CA SER A 91 19.81 -1.33 -1.86
C SER A 91 19.21 -0.47 -0.76
N ALA A 92 19.12 0.85 -0.95
CA ALA A 92 18.47 1.74 -0.02
C ALA A 92 16.97 1.41 0.13
N LEU A 93 16.25 1.22 -0.96
CA LEU A 93 14.83 0.84 -0.91
C LEU A 93 14.62 -0.53 -0.27
N ARG A 94 15.53 -1.49 -0.45
CA ARG A 94 15.48 -2.78 0.24
C ARG A 94 15.56 -2.60 1.76
N HIS A 95 16.56 -1.88 2.26
CA HIS A 95 16.70 -1.62 3.69
C HIS A 95 15.53 -0.81 4.25
N VAL A 96 14.99 0.16 3.49
CA VAL A 96 13.77 0.86 3.87
C VAL A 96 12.62 -0.13 4.08
N VAL A 97 12.38 -1.05 3.14
CA VAL A 97 11.31 -2.06 3.26
C VAL A 97 11.52 -2.97 4.46
N GLU A 98 12.77 -3.31 4.81
CA GLU A 98 13.09 -4.13 5.98
C GLU A 98 12.73 -3.45 7.30
N VAL A 99 12.95 -2.12 7.42
CA VAL A 99 12.68 -1.38 8.65
C VAL A 99 11.23 -0.89 8.78
N LEU A 100 10.42 -0.95 7.70
CA LEU A 100 9.02 -0.54 7.75
C LEU A 100 8.21 -1.40 8.75
N PRO A 101 7.35 -0.78 9.61
CA PRO A 101 6.47 -1.49 10.54
C PRO A 101 5.25 -2.07 9.82
N LEU A 102 5.49 -2.98 8.88
CA LEU A 102 4.44 -3.63 8.09
C LEU A 102 3.79 -4.78 8.85
N PRO A 103 2.47 -5.04 8.64
CA PRO A 103 1.82 -6.24 9.13
C PRO A 103 2.51 -7.53 8.62
N GLU A 104 2.43 -8.62 9.41
CA GLU A 104 3.05 -9.92 9.08
C GLU A 104 2.60 -10.50 7.73
N GLY A 105 1.41 -10.15 7.25
CA GLY A 105 0.87 -10.63 5.97
C GLY A 105 1.31 -9.84 4.74
N VAL A 106 2.15 -8.82 4.88
CA VAL A 106 2.63 -8.02 3.74
C VAL A 106 3.90 -8.66 3.17
N ASP A 107 3.86 -9.01 1.89
CA ASP A 107 5.01 -9.49 1.15
C ASP A 107 6.00 -8.34 0.90
N ARG A 108 7.13 -8.36 1.62
CA ARG A 108 8.18 -7.33 1.54
C ARG A 108 8.93 -7.36 0.22
N ASP A 109 9.13 -8.53 -0.36
CA ASP A 109 9.81 -8.66 -1.66
C ASP A 109 8.93 -8.09 -2.77
N PHE A 110 7.63 -8.38 -2.72
CA PHE A 110 6.67 -7.76 -3.64
C PHE A 110 6.62 -6.24 -3.47
N LEU A 111 6.58 -5.73 -2.23
CA LEU A 111 6.62 -4.28 -1.97
C LEU A 111 7.86 -3.64 -2.57
N LEU A 112 9.04 -4.25 -2.38
CA LEU A 112 10.29 -3.76 -2.98
C LEU A 112 10.20 -3.71 -4.50
N GLN A 113 9.69 -4.78 -5.13
CA GLN A 113 9.55 -4.83 -6.59
C GLN A 113 8.63 -3.71 -7.12
N VAL A 114 7.50 -3.44 -6.48
CA VAL A 114 6.59 -2.37 -6.94
C VAL A 114 7.14 -0.97 -6.69
N LEU A 115 7.93 -0.75 -5.62
CA LEU A 115 8.66 0.50 -5.41
C LEU A 115 9.71 0.73 -6.50
N LEU A 116 10.50 -0.30 -6.82
CA LEU A 116 11.51 -0.25 -7.90
C LEU A 116 10.85 -0.04 -9.27
N ALA A 117 9.75 -0.72 -9.54
CA ALA A 117 8.98 -0.54 -10.77
C ALA A 117 8.45 0.90 -10.90
N ARG A 118 8.04 1.53 -9.78
CA ARG A 118 7.64 2.95 -9.77
C ARG A 118 8.83 3.86 -10.08
N GLU A 119 9.98 3.60 -9.49
CA GLU A 119 11.20 4.38 -9.70
C GLU A 119 11.74 4.26 -11.13
N SER A 120 11.54 3.13 -11.81
CA SER A 120 11.98 2.93 -13.21
C SER A 120 11.21 3.79 -14.22
N VAL A 121 9.99 4.23 -13.87
CA VAL A 121 9.18 5.13 -14.73
C VAL A 121 9.68 6.58 -14.63
N GLY A 122 10.31 6.94 -13.54
CA GLY A 122 10.86 8.26 -13.27
C GLY A 122 11.14 8.43 -11.79
N SER A 123 12.19 9.16 -11.46
CA SER A 123 12.61 9.36 -10.08
C SER A 123 11.51 10.02 -9.23
N THR A 124 11.34 9.54 -8.01
CA THR A 124 10.50 10.18 -6.99
C THR A 124 11.23 11.24 -6.17
N ALA A 125 12.48 11.57 -6.52
CA ALA A 125 13.22 12.66 -5.90
C ALA A 125 12.61 14.02 -6.28
N ILE A 126 12.36 14.84 -5.26
CA ILE A 126 11.78 16.18 -5.42
C ILE A 126 12.83 17.29 -5.31
N GLY A 127 14.11 16.93 -5.21
CA GLY A 127 15.23 17.86 -5.04
C GLY A 127 15.63 18.07 -3.57
N ASN A 128 16.69 18.85 -3.36
CA ASN A 128 17.23 19.18 -2.05
C ASN A 128 17.56 17.96 -1.16
N GLY A 129 17.95 16.85 -1.76
CA GLY A 129 18.30 15.62 -1.03
C GLY A 129 17.10 14.81 -0.54
N ILE A 130 15.89 15.08 -1.03
CA ILE A 130 14.64 14.43 -0.61
C ILE A 130 14.06 13.62 -1.76
N ALA A 131 13.56 12.42 -1.45
CA ALA A 131 12.71 11.65 -2.33
C ALA A 131 11.45 11.15 -1.61
N ILE A 132 10.39 10.86 -2.37
CA ILE A 132 9.12 10.35 -1.87
C ILE A 132 8.83 8.99 -2.53
N PRO A 133 9.52 7.90 -2.16
CA PRO A 133 9.22 6.58 -2.68
C PRO A 133 7.78 6.17 -2.36
N HIS A 134 7.05 5.74 -3.37
CA HIS A 134 5.65 5.31 -3.23
C HIS A 134 5.28 4.32 -4.33
N VAL A 135 4.25 3.53 -4.11
CA VAL A 135 3.73 2.61 -5.12
C VAL A 135 2.75 3.32 -6.04
N ARG A 136 2.72 2.93 -7.32
CA ARG A 136 1.77 3.52 -8.29
C ARG A 136 0.32 3.13 -7.99
N ASN A 137 0.10 1.91 -7.53
CA ASN A 137 -1.22 1.39 -7.18
C ASN A 137 -1.19 0.87 -5.74
N PRO A 138 -1.64 1.65 -4.75
CA PRO A 138 -1.58 1.28 -3.34
C PRO A 138 -2.47 0.10 -2.96
N ILE A 139 -3.52 -0.20 -3.73
CA ILE A 139 -4.50 -1.27 -3.43
C ILE A 139 -3.85 -2.66 -3.36
N THR A 140 -2.72 -2.85 -4.01
CA THR A 140 -2.02 -4.15 -4.06
C THR A 140 -1.28 -4.52 -2.78
N LEU A 141 -1.15 -3.62 -1.82
CA LEU A 141 -0.26 -3.80 -0.67
C LEU A 141 -0.90 -4.41 0.57
N HIS A 142 -2.17 -4.75 0.57
CA HIS A 142 -2.86 -5.39 1.71
C HIS A 142 -2.59 -4.79 3.10
N VAL A 143 -2.38 -3.46 3.16
CA VAL A 143 -2.18 -2.74 4.41
C VAL A 143 -3.51 -2.17 4.94
N ASP A 144 -3.69 -2.18 6.26
CA ASP A 144 -4.94 -1.72 6.89
C ASP A 144 -4.97 -0.20 7.09
N LYS A 145 -3.81 0.43 7.24
CA LYS A 145 -3.70 1.87 7.56
C LYS A 145 -2.64 2.55 6.72
N PRO A 146 -2.87 3.81 6.34
CA PRO A 146 -1.86 4.60 5.67
C PRO A 146 -0.70 4.92 6.61
N MET A 147 0.52 4.88 6.09
CA MET A 147 1.73 5.26 6.82
C MET A 147 2.71 6.01 5.92
N VAL A 148 3.53 6.85 6.55
CA VAL A 148 4.68 7.52 5.95
C VAL A 148 5.89 7.24 6.82
N ALA A 149 6.86 6.51 6.30
CA ALA A 149 8.12 6.31 7.00
C ALA A 149 9.12 7.40 6.58
N LEU A 150 9.66 8.12 7.57
CA LEU A 150 10.76 9.04 7.36
C LEU A 150 12.07 8.31 7.59
N THR A 151 12.90 8.23 6.56
CA THR A 151 14.16 7.50 6.60
C THR A 151 15.32 8.42 6.26
N PHE A 152 16.30 8.50 7.16
CA PHE A 152 17.58 9.16 6.92
C PHE A 152 18.62 8.11 6.54
N LEU A 153 19.15 8.22 5.33
CA LEU A 153 20.21 7.33 4.84
C LEU A 153 21.53 7.66 5.54
N ALA A 154 22.39 6.66 5.72
CA ALA A 154 23.71 6.84 6.27
C ALA A 154 24.60 7.69 5.35
N ASN A 155 24.44 7.54 4.05
CA ASN A 155 25.11 8.32 3.01
C ASN A 155 24.09 8.78 1.97
N GLY A 156 24.34 9.93 1.34
CA GLY A 156 23.56 10.38 0.19
C GLY A 156 23.85 9.50 -1.02
N ILE A 157 22.80 9.12 -1.74
CA ILE A 157 22.87 8.25 -2.91
C ILE A 157 22.33 8.95 -4.16
N ASP A 158 22.75 8.52 -5.33
CA ASP A 158 22.18 8.95 -6.60
C ASP A 158 20.77 8.37 -6.77
N PHE A 159 19.79 9.23 -6.63
CA PHE A 159 18.38 8.92 -6.86
C PHE A 159 17.88 9.42 -8.22
N GLN A 160 18.78 9.93 -9.05
CA GLN A 160 18.46 10.59 -10.33
C GLN A 160 17.55 11.81 -10.11
N ALA A 161 17.85 12.60 -9.09
CA ALA A 161 17.14 13.83 -8.81
C ALA A 161 17.36 14.86 -9.92
N MET A 162 16.32 15.66 -10.26
CA MET A 162 16.42 16.66 -11.33
C MET A 162 17.45 17.76 -11.02
N ASP A 163 17.74 18.03 -9.75
CA ASP A 163 18.76 19.00 -9.32
C ASP A 163 20.18 18.40 -9.22
N GLY A 164 20.35 17.12 -9.59
CA GLY A 164 21.62 16.39 -9.56
C GLY A 164 22.21 16.16 -8.17
N LYS A 165 21.50 16.51 -7.09
CA LYS A 165 21.98 16.32 -5.71
C LYS A 165 21.71 14.90 -5.22
N PRO A 166 22.61 14.33 -4.42
CA PRO A 166 22.38 13.06 -3.77
C PRO A 166 21.20 13.16 -2.78
N VAL A 167 20.38 12.10 -2.73
CA VAL A 167 19.26 12.00 -1.80
C VAL A 167 19.73 11.29 -0.52
N ASN A 168 19.42 11.86 0.62
CA ASN A 168 19.71 11.32 1.96
C ASN A 168 18.45 11.18 2.84
N THR A 169 17.31 11.68 2.38
CA THR A 169 16.05 11.67 3.14
C THR A 169 14.93 11.09 2.27
N LEU A 170 14.26 10.06 2.78
CA LEU A 170 13.17 9.38 2.09
C LEU A 170 11.87 9.49 2.90
N PHE A 171 10.79 9.90 2.27
CA PHE A 171 9.43 9.80 2.79
C PHE A 171 8.70 8.68 2.06
N THR A 172 8.75 7.48 2.59
CA THR A 172 8.13 6.32 1.94
C THR A 172 6.66 6.22 2.30
N ILE A 173 5.78 6.32 1.29
CA ILE A 173 4.33 6.27 1.47
C ILE A 173 3.82 4.85 1.21
N ILE A 174 3.12 4.29 2.20
CA ILE A 174 2.37 3.05 2.10
C ILE A 174 0.92 3.35 2.45
N SER A 175 -0.03 2.96 1.60
CA SER A 175 -1.44 3.31 1.80
C SER A 175 -2.37 2.21 1.28
N PRO A 176 -3.53 1.97 1.93
CA PRO A 176 -4.53 0.99 1.49
C PRO A 176 -5.44 1.53 0.37
N THR A 177 -5.49 2.86 0.14
CA THR A 177 -6.43 3.48 -0.80
C THR A 177 -5.75 4.57 -1.62
N ILE A 178 -6.26 4.81 -2.84
CA ILE A 178 -5.76 5.87 -3.72
C ILE A 178 -6.00 7.24 -3.10
N LYS A 179 -7.17 7.44 -2.48
CA LYS A 179 -7.54 8.72 -1.85
C LYS A 179 -6.58 9.11 -0.72
N ALA A 180 -6.28 8.18 0.19
CA ALA A 180 -5.31 8.42 1.26
C ALA A 180 -3.90 8.62 0.70
N HIS A 181 -3.52 7.85 -0.31
CA HIS A 181 -2.24 7.98 -1.01
C HIS A 181 -2.04 9.38 -1.60
N LEU A 182 -2.97 9.84 -2.42
CA LEU A 182 -2.89 11.16 -3.06
C LEU A 182 -2.92 12.29 -2.04
N ASN A 183 -3.70 12.14 -0.96
CA ASN A 183 -3.73 13.12 0.12
C ASN A 183 -2.37 13.24 0.83
N LEU A 184 -1.72 12.12 1.16
CA LEU A 184 -0.39 12.13 1.79
C LEU A 184 0.67 12.65 0.82
N LEU A 185 0.63 12.24 -0.44
CA LEU A 185 1.57 12.70 -1.46
C LEU A 185 1.48 14.22 -1.65
N SER A 186 0.26 14.77 -1.75
CA SER A 186 0.07 16.22 -1.88
C SER A 186 0.60 16.99 -0.68
N LYS A 187 0.44 16.47 0.55
CA LYS A 187 0.95 17.13 1.77
C LYS A 187 2.47 17.07 1.92
N LEU A 188 3.13 16.13 1.27
CA LEU A 188 4.59 16.03 1.28
C LEU A 188 5.25 16.83 0.15
N ALA A 189 4.51 17.09 -0.95
CA ALA A 189 5.02 17.81 -2.11
C ALA A 189 4.87 19.33 -2.01
N TYR A 190 4.13 19.81 -1.01
CA TYR A 190 3.89 21.23 -0.73
C TYR A 190 4.42 21.60 0.68
#